data_0ac20f1c00be1e4e1b138bce7e7abe5d
#
_entry.id   0ac20f1c00be1e4e1b138bce7e7abe5d
#
_cell.length_a   1.000
_cell.length_b   1.000
_cell.length_c   1.000
_cell.angle_alpha   90.00
_cell.angle_beta   90.00
_cell.angle_gamma   90.00
#
_symmetry.space_group_name_H-M   'P 1'
#
loop_
_entity.id
_entity.type
_entity.pdbx_description
1 polymer ?
#
loop_
_entity_poly.entity_id
_entity_poly.type
_entity_poly.pdbx_seq_one_letter_code
_entity_poly.pdbx_strand_id
1 'polypeptide(L)' 'MKKMDNRLDAFEEMLSAVVRKYGETSEKLDALKALGKNKTAAFRELLGDKLTCRYILSLYEQYGLIEKNSFKERSE' A
#
# COMPACT_ATOMS: atom_id res chain seq x y z
N MET A 1 -4.42 -29.14 10.43
CA MET A 1 -4.40 -27.93 9.85
C MET A 1 -4.37 -28.01 8.36
N LYS A 2 -5.19 -27.29 7.74
CA LYS A 2 -5.28 -27.34 6.33
C LYS A 2 -4.36 -26.37 5.70
N LYS A 3 -3.38 -26.84 5.00
CA LYS A 3 -2.40 -25.97 4.42
C LYS A 3 -2.95 -25.03 3.42
N MET A 4 -3.88 -25.48 2.62
CA MET A 4 -4.45 -24.61 1.64
C MET A 4 -5.20 -23.47 2.24
N ASP A 5 -5.99 -23.76 3.26
CA ASP A 5 -6.74 -22.71 3.92
C ASP A 5 -5.80 -21.73 4.58
N ASN A 6 -4.73 -22.24 5.18
CA ASN A 6 -3.78 -21.37 5.82
C ASN A 6 -3.09 -20.45 4.84
N ARG A 7 -2.76 -20.98 3.68
CA ARG A 7 -2.10 -20.16 2.68
C ARG A 7 -3.02 -19.09 2.14
N LEU A 8 -4.27 -19.43 1.93
CA LEU A 8 -5.23 -18.45 1.45
C LEU A 8 -5.45 -17.38 2.50
N ASP A 9 -5.59 -17.77 3.74
CA ASP A 9 -5.78 -16.81 4.82
C ASP A 9 -4.59 -15.89 4.93
N ALA A 10 -3.40 -16.44 4.86
CA ALA A 10 -2.19 -15.62 4.94
C ALA A 10 -2.11 -14.65 3.77
N PHE A 11 -2.51 -15.11 2.60
CA PHE A 11 -2.51 -14.27 1.42
C PHE A 11 -3.47 -13.10 1.59
N GLU A 12 -4.67 -13.40 2.10
CA GLU A 12 -5.66 -12.37 2.32
C GLU A 12 -5.21 -11.38 3.38
N GLU A 13 -4.55 -11.87 4.41
CA GLU A 13 -4.03 -10.99 5.43
C GLU A 13 -2.94 -10.09 4.89
N MET A 14 -2.09 -10.64 4.04
CA MET A 14 -1.04 -9.83 3.44
C MET A 14 -1.63 -8.73 2.57
N LEU A 15 -2.64 -9.08 1.79
CA LEU A 15 -3.28 -8.10 0.96
C LEU A 15 -3.87 -6.97 1.81
N SER A 16 -4.57 -7.33 2.87
CA SER A 16 -5.14 -6.32 3.76
C SER A 16 -4.06 -5.45 4.37
N ALA A 17 -2.96 -6.06 4.77
CA ALA A 17 -1.87 -5.30 5.38
C ALA A 17 -1.25 -4.34 4.38
N VAL A 18 -1.07 -4.76 3.14
CA VAL A 18 -0.49 -3.90 2.13
C VAL A 18 -1.40 -2.72 1.83
N VAL A 19 -2.70 -2.98 1.71
CA VAL A 19 -3.66 -1.90 1.45
C VAL A 19 -3.63 -0.90 2.60
N ARG A 20 -3.63 -1.40 3.83
CA ARG A 20 -3.62 -0.52 4.99
C ARG A 20 -2.34 0.29 5.04
N LYS A 21 -1.21 -0.36 4.80
CA LYS A 21 0.05 0.35 4.84
C LYS A 21 0.13 1.42 3.77
N TYR A 22 -0.40 1.12 2.60
CA TYR A 22 -0.42 2.10 1.53
C TYR A 22 -1.20 3.34 1.96
N GLY A 23 -2.37 3.14 2.57
CA GLY A 23 -3.18 4.26 3.02
C GLY A 23 -2.51 5.05 4.13
N GLU A 24 -1.94 4.35 5.11
CA GLU A 24 -1.29 5.02 6.22
C GLU A 24 -0.08 5.82 5.75
N THR A 25 0.69 5.23 4.86
CA THR A 25 1.87 5.91 4.35
C THR A 25 1.48 7.14 3.55
N SER A 26 0.41 7.02 2.76
CA SER A 26 -0.08 8.17 1.99
C SER A 26 -0.48 9.31 2.92
N GLU A 27 -1.14 8.99 4.02
CA GLU A 27 -1.55 10.01 4.96
C GLU A 27 -0.35 10.69 5.60
N LYS A 28 0.66 9.90 5.95
CA LYS A 28 1.85 10.47 6.55
C LYS A 28 2.59 11.38 5.56
N LEU A 29 2.63 10.97 4.30
CA LEU A 29 3.25 11.80 3.29
C LEU A 29 2.51 13.12 3.13
N ASP A 30 1.19 13.07 3.12
CA ASP A 30 0.40 14.28 3.01
C ASP A 30 0.65 15.20 4.19
N ALA A 31 0.75 14.62 5.39
CA ALA A 31 1.01 15.43 6.57
C ALA A 31 2.37 16.12 6.48
N LEU A 32 3.39 15.39 6.03
CA LEU A 32 4.70 15.99 5.90
C LEU A 32 4.72 17.08 4.84
N LYS A 33 4.01 16.88 3.75
CA LYS A 33 3.92 17.91 2.74
C LYS A 33 3.26 19.15 3.29
N ALA A 34 2.19 18.96 4.05
CA ALA A 34 1.48 20.09 4.63
C ALA A 34 2.38 20.89 5.56
N LEU A 35 3.35 20.21 6.18
CA LEU A 35 4.29 20.89 7.07
C LEU A 35 5.51 21.40 6.35
N GLY A 36 5.57 21.29 5.04
CA GLY A 36 6.70 21.73 4.28
C GLY A 36 7.92 20.84 4.41
N LYS A 37 7.72 19.60 4.85
CA LYS A 37 8.84 18.69 5.08
C LYS A 37 8.97 17.66 3.99
N ASN A 38 8.64 18.02 2.77
CA ASN A 38 8.67 17.07 1.67
C ASN A 38 10.07 16.83 1.09
N LYS A 39 11.08 17.43 1.71
CA LYS A 39 12.45 17.18 1.27
C LYS A 39 13.29 16.50 2.33
N THR A 40 12.66 16.00 3.36
CA THR A 40 13.39 15.35 4.43
C THR A 40 13.65 13.89 4.08
N ALA A 41 14.60 13.30 4.80
CA ALA A 41 14.89 11.89 4.61
C ALA A 41 13.68 11.04 4.99
N ALA A 42 12.95 11.46 6.02
CA ALA A 42 11.76 10.73 6.43
C ALA A 42 10.71 10.69 5.30
N PHE A 43 10.57 11.82 4.62
CA PHE A 43 9.60 11.87 3.53
C PHE A 43 10.02 10.92 2.41
N ARG A 44 11.30 10.91 2.08
CA ARG A 44 11.78 10.04 1.01
C ARG A 44 11.61 8.58 1.36
N GLU A 45 11.84 8.24 2.62
CA GLU A 45 11.69 6.88 3.06
C GLU A 45 10.23 6.44 2.96
N LEU A 46 9.32 7.29 3.40
CA LEU A 46 7.90 6.98 3.32
C LEU A 46 7.44 6.87 1.87
N LEU A 47 7.99 7.72 1.02
CA LEU A 47 7.64 7.68 -0.38
C LEU A 47 8.07 6.35 -1.00
N GLY A 48 9.25 5.87 -0.63
CA GLY A 48 9.71 4.58 -1.09
C GLY A 48 8.78 3.47 -0.65
N ASP A 49 8.35 3.52 0.61
CA ASP A 49 7.43 2.52 1.13
C ASP A 49 6.10 2.56 0.37
N LYS A 50 5.62 3.75 0.10
CA LYS A 50 4.37 3.88 -0.62
C LYS A 50 4.48 3.29 -2.02
N LEU A 51 5.57 3.57 -2.69
CA LEU A 51 5.76 3.08 -4.05
C LEU A 51 5.89 1.56 -4.07
N THR A 52 6.52 1.00 -3.05
CA THR A 52 6.62 -0.45 -2.95
C THR A 52 5.25 -1.07 -2.77
N CYS A 53 4.44 -0.50 -1.89
CA CYS A 53 3.09 -1.01 -1.68
C CYS A 53 2.27 -0.90 -2.96
N ARG A 54 2.42 0.20 -3.66
CA ARG A 54 1.68 0.41 -4.88
C ARG A 54 2.07 -0.63 -5.94
N TYR A 55 3.34 -0.94 -6.01
CA TYR A 55 3.79 -1.94 -6.94
C TYR A 55 3.17 -3.31 -6.61
N ILE A 56 3.17 -3.66 -5.33
CA ILE A 56 2.58 -4.93 -4.92
C ILE A 56 1.11 -4.96 -5.26
N LEU A 57 0.40 -3.87 -5.00
CA LEU A 57 -1.02 -3.83 -5.29
C LEU A 57 -1.30 -3.92 -6.79
N SER A 58 -0.42 -3.36 -7.60
CA SER A 58 -0.61 -3.45 -9.04
C SER A 58 -0.46 -4.89 -9.52
N LEU A 59 0.38 -5.68 -8.85
CA LEU A 59 0.49 -7.08 -9.19
C LEU A 59 -0.79 -7.83 -8.85
N TYR A 60 -1.37 -7.54 -7.68
CA TYR A 60 -2.65 -8.15 -7.33
C TYR A 60 -3.71 -7.80 -8.36
N GLU A 61 -3.69 -6.56 -8.80
CA GLU A 61 -4.65 -6.10 -9.78
C GLU A 61 -4.48 -6.83 -11.10
N GLN A 62 -3.24 -7.02 -11.51
CA GLN A 62 -2.94 -7.72 -12.74
C GLN A 62 -3.47 -9.14 -12.75
N TYR A 63 -3.45 -9.78 -11.61
CA TYR A 63 -3.93 -11.14 -11.52
C TYR A 63 -5.40 -11.23 -11.14
N GLY A 64 -6.08 -10.11 -11.11
CA GLY A 64 -7.50 -10.10 -10.84
C GLY A 64 -7.87 -10.37 -9.40
N LEU A 65 -6.92 -10.17 -8.50
CA LEU A 65 -7.18 -10.45 -7.10
C LEU A 65 -7.82 -9.28 -6.36
N ILE A 66 -7.71 -8.09 -6.93
CA ILE A 66 -8.42 -6.94 -6.41
C ILE A 66 -8.95 -6.17 -7.60
N GLU A 67 -9.93 -5.33 -7.34
CA GLU A 67 -10.52 -4.57 -8.41
C GLU A 67 -9.59 -3.47 -8.87
N LYS A 68 -9.68 -3.18 -10.14
CA LYS A 68 -8.88 -2.13 -10.68
C LYS A 68 -9.18 -0.83 -9.99
N ASN A 69 -8.13 -0.15 -9.57
CA ASN A 69 -8.27 1.15 -8.91
C ASN A 69 -8.86 1.09 -7.52
N SER A 70 -8.94 -0.08 -6.92
CA SER A 70 -9.49 -0.17 -5.57
C SER A 70 -8.61 0.55 -4.56
N PHE A 71 -7.35 0.80 -4.90
CA PHE A 71 -6.45 1.50 -4.01
C PHE A 71 -6.05 2.86 -4.57
N LYS A 72 -6.77 3.33 -5.58
CA LYS A 72 -6.39 4.55 -6.25
C LYS A 72 -6.46 5.75 -5.33
N GLU A 73 -5.47 6.62 -5.46
CA GLU A 73 -5.45 7.83 -4.68
C GLU A 73 -6.45 8.81 -5.18
N ARG A 74 -7.11 9.46 -4.24
CA ARG A 74 -8.08 10.39 -4.64
C ARG A 74 -7.54 11.58 -5.24
N SER A 75 -6.45 11.97 -4.91
CA SER A 75 -6.04 13.22 -5.40
C SER A 75 -5.55 13.21 -6.72
N GLU A 76 -5.52 12.59 -7.26
CA GLU A 76 -5.03 12.75 -8.36
C GLU A 76 -5.32 13.02 -9.08
#